data_cdd8041e2db9454cc8c337d802fe7ab0
#
_entry.id   cdd8041e2db9454cc8c337d802fe7ab0
#
_cell.length_a   1.000
_cell.length_b   1.000
_cell.length_c   1.000
_cell.angle_alpha   90.00
_cell.angle_beta   90.00
_cell.angle_gamma   90.00
#
_symmetry.space_group_name_H-M   'P 1'
#
loop_
_entity.id
_entity.type
_entity.pdbx_description
1 polymer ?
#
loop_
_entity_poly.entity_id
_entity_poly.type
_entity_poly.pdbx_seq_one_letter_code
_entity_poly.pdbx_strand_id
1 'polypeptide(L)'
;LIVKTVELFEKCGAVLEYYQERFKYIMVDEYQDTNTAQFKFISLLAQRYQNLCVVGDDDQSIYKFRGANIGNILGFEHVFPDARVIRLEQNYRSTRNILNAANQVIANNTERKAKTLWTENEEGSKVHFRQFLNAYEEAEYVAGEIGKLKRNGLGNYRDCAILYRTNAQSRIFEEKFIAANIPYKLVGGVNFYARKEIKD
;
A
#
# COMPACT_ATOMS: atom_id res chain seq x y z
N LEU A 1 -14.28 -9.60 15.72
CA LEU A 1 -14.52 -8.48 16.64
C LEU A 1 -15.35 -7.37 15.96
N ILE A 2 -14.94 -6.76 14.85
CA ILE A 2 -15.61 -5.59 14.23
C ILE A 2 -17.11 -5.83 14.00
N VAL A 3 -17.50 -6.95 13.40
CA VAL A 3 -18.92 -7.28 13.15
C VAL A 3 -19.73 -7.30 14.46
N LYS A 4 -19.18 -7.90 15.54
CA LYS A 4 -19.85 -7.92 16.84
C LYS A 4 -19.94 -6.55 17.50
N THR A 5 -18.97 -5.68 17.25
CA THR A 5 -19.04 -4.29 17.72
C THR A 5 -20.10 -3.50 16.95
N VAL A 6 -20.23 -3.72 15.65
CA VAL A 6 -21.30 -3.13 14.84
C VAL A 6 -22.69 -3.59 15.36
N GLU A 7 -22.86 -4.90 15.56
CA GLU A 7 -24.12 -5.44 16.14
C GLU A 7 -24.44 -4.83 17.51
N LEU A 8 -23.42 -4.63 18.36
CA LEU A 8 -23.58 -4.00 19.67
C LEU A 8 -24.06 -2.56 19.54
N PHE A 9 -23.43 -1.79 18.65
CA PHE A 9 -23.81 -0.38 18.41
C PHE A 9 -25.22 -0.25 17.84
N GLU A 10 -25.64 -1.17 16.98
CA GLU A 10 -27.00 -1.19 16.44
C GLU A 10 -28.07 -1.56 17.48
N LYS A 11 -27.74 -2.44 18.43
CA LYS A 11 -28.68 -2.95 19.43
C LYS A 11 -28.71 -2.14 20.71
N CYS A 12 -27.62 -1.47 21.06
CA CYS A 12 -27.42 -0.78 22.33
C CYS A 12 -27.03 0.69 22.09
N GLY A 13 -28.03 1.55 21.82
CA GLY A 13 -27.82 2.97 21.54
C GLY A 13 -26.99 3.68 22.61
N ALA A 14 -27.20 3.39 23.89
CA ALA A 14 -26.43 4.00 24.97
C ALA A 14 -24.91 3.70 24.87
N VAL A 15 -24.53 2.53 24.38
CA VAL A 15 -23.13 2.18 24.16
C VAL A 15 -22.58 2.98 22.97
N LEU A 16 -23.33 3.06 21.88
CA LEU A 16 -22.95 3.87 20.72
C LEU A 16 -22.77 5.34 21.10
N GLU A 17 -23.74 5.94 21.82
CA GLU A 17 -23.69 7.32 22.30
C GLU A 17 -22.45 7.58 23.16
N TYR A 18 -22.12 6.68 24.07
CA TYR A 18 -20.90 6.78 24.89
C TYR A 18 -19.64 6.90 24.04
N TYR A 19 -19.50 6.05 23.00
CA TYR A 19 -18.32 6.11 22.12
C TYR A 19 -18.35 7.29 21.17
N GLN A 20 -19.52 7.73 20.68
CA GLN A 20 -19.65 8.95 19.90
C GLN A 20 -19.22 10.20 20.69
N GLU A 21 -19.57 10.28 21.98
CA GLU A 21 -19.11 11.38 22.85
C GLU A 21 -17.60 11.33 23.10
N ARG A 22 -17.02 10.15 23.15
CA ARG A 22 -15.59 9.96 23.37
C ARG A 22 -14.78 10.29 22.10
N PHE A 23 -15.27 9.93 20.92
CA PHE A 23 -14.59 10.09 19.64
C PHE A 23 -15.25 11.16 18.80
N LYS A 24 -15.02 12.41 19.17
CA LYS A 24 -15.60 13.58 18.47
C LYS A 24 -14.96 13.88 17.13
N TYR A 25 -13.74 13.41 16.91
CA TYR A 25 -12.97 13.51 15.66
C TYR A 25 -12.49 12.12 15.29
N ILE A 26 -12.73 11.71 14.06
CA ILE A 26 -12.35 10.41 13.53
C ILE A 26 -11.51 10.63 12.28
N MET A 27 -10.34 10.03 12.24
CA MET A 27 -9.46 10.05 11.07
C MET A 27 -9.19 8.62 10.64
N VAL A 28 -9.35 8.34 9.34
CA VAL A 28 -9.13 7.01 8.77
C VAL A 28 -8.17 7.13 7.61
N ASP A 29 -7.06 6.42 7.70
CA ASP A 29 -6.08 6.31 6.64
C ASP A 29 -6.30 5.03 5.81
N GLU A 30 -5.72 4.99 4.60
CA GLU A 30 -5.86 3.86 3.65
C GLU A 30 -7.32 3.43 3.45
N TYR A 31 -8.21 4.41 3.32
CA TYR A 31 -9.66 4.19 3.33
C TYR A 31 -10.15 3.29 2.19
N GLN A 32 -9.43 3.23 1.06
CA GLN A 32 -9.71 2.34 -0.07
C GLN A 32 -9.63 0.86 0.29
N ASP A 33 -8.93 0.50 1.36
CA ASP A 33 -8.74 -0.88 1.81
C ASP A 33 -9.76 -1.33 2.86
N THR A 34 -10.72 -0.45 3.21
CA THR A 34 -11.76 -0.78 4.17
C THR A 34 -12.80 -1.75 3.60
N ASN A 35 -13.23 -2.71 4.42
CA ASN A 35 -14.36 -3.58 4.10
C ASN A 35 -15.69 -2.99 4.59
N THR A 36 -16.80 -3.61 4.20
CA THR A 36 -18.15 -3.14 4.56
C THR A 36 -18.39 -3.04 6.07
N ALA A 37 -17.85 -3.98 6.88
CA ALA A 37 -18.02 -3.92 8.33
C ALA A 37 -17.23 -2.77 8.96
N GLN A 38 -16.02 -2.50 8.48
CA GLN A 38 -15.22 -1.34 8.90
C GLN A 38 -15.88 -0.03 8.50
N PHE A 39 -16.39 0.06 7.27
CA PHE A 39 -17.16 1.21 6.81
C PHE A 39 -18.35 1.47 7.73
N LYS A 40 -19.15 0.44 8.03
CA LYS A 40 -20.34 0.57 8.89
C LYS A 40 -19.97 0.99 10.32
N PHE A 41 -18.92 0.43 10.88
CA PHE A 41 -18.38 0.80 12.17
C PHE A 41 -18.00 2.27 12.26
N ILE A 42 -17.25 2.77 11.25
CA ILE A 42 -16.83 4.17 11.17
C ILE A 42 -18.04 5.08 11.01
N SER A 43 -18.99 4.72 10.12
CA SER A 43 -20.18 5.51 9.87
C SER A 43 -21.06 5.68 11.12
N LEU A 44 -21.26 4.61 11.90
CA LEU A 44 -22.00 4.68 13.15
C LEU A 44 -21.34 5.62 14.16
N LEU A 45 -20.02 5.52 14.31
CA LEU A 45 -19.29 6.41 15.23
C LEU A 45 -19.32 7.87 14.79
N ALA A 46 -19.20 8.14 13.48
CA ALA A 46 -19.15 9.48 12.94
C ALA A 46 -20.53 10.18 12.90
N GLN A 47 -21.62 9.43 13.00
CA GLN A 47 -22.98 9.90 12.74
C GLN A 47 -23.37 11.14 13.56
N ARG A 48 -22.93 11.23 14.81
CA ARG A 48 -23.36 12.32 15.72
C ARG A 48 -22.68 13.65 15.41
N TYR A 49 -21.37 13.66 15.22
CA TYR A 49 -20.58 14.89 15.06
C TYR A 49 -20.17 15.16 13.62
N GLN A 50 -20.20 14.15 12.76
CA GLN A 50 -19.76 14.20 11.36
C GLN A 50 -18.33 14.75 11.14
N ASN A 51 -17.52 14.80 12.20
CA ASN A 51 -16.12 15.18 12.13
C ASN A 51 -15.27 13.98 11.67
N LEU A 52 -15.51 13.56 10.45
CA LEU A 52 -14.83 12.42 9.82
C LEU A 52 -13.90 12.92 8.72
N CYS A 53 -12.62 12.59 8.85
CA CYS A 53 -11.62 12.77 7.79
C CYS A 53 -11.16 11.40 7.31
N VAL A 54 -11.29 11.13 6.03
CA VAL A 54 -10.78 9.92 5.41
C VAL A 54 -9.70 10.28 4.41
N VAL A 55 -8.60 9.53 4.43
CA VAL A 55 -7.50 9.66 3.48
C VAL A 55 -7.34 8.33 2.75
N GLY A 56 -7.16 8.37 1.46
CA GLY A 56 -6.98 7.17 0.66
C GLY A 56 -6.72 7.46 -0.80
N ASP A 57 -6.36 6.43 -1.51
CA ASP A 57 -6.04 6.46 -2.93
C ASP A 57 -6.74 5.29 -3.62
N ASP A 58 -7.80 5.56 -4.35
CA ASP A 58 -8.57 4.56 -5.08
C ASP A 58 -7.72 3.77 -6.08
N ASP A 59 -6.67 4.37 -6.63
CA ASP A 59 -5.71 3.71 -7.53
C ASP A 59 -4.84 2.66 -6.80
N GLN A 60 -4.75 2.71 -5.49
CA GLN A 60 -4.01 1.77 -4.65
C GLN A 60 -4.88 0.68 -4.00
N SER A 61 -6.16 0.59 -4.36
CA SER A 61 -7.08 -0.43 -3.84
C SER A 61 -6.76 -1.82 -4.41
N ILE A 62 -5.82 -2.53 -3.80
CA ILE A 62 -5.34 -3.84 -4.24
C ILE A 62 -5.74 -4.99 -3.30
N TYR A 63 -6.51 -4.72 -2.23
CA TYR A 63 -6.89 -5.71 -1.21
C TYR A 63 -8.32 -6.25 -1.36
N LYS A 64 -8.91 -6.20 -2.54
CA LYS A 64 -10.24 -6.78 -2.83
C LYS A 64 -10.32 -8.26 -2.42
N PHE A 65 -9.25 -9.03 -2.63
CA PHE A 65 -9.17 -10.45 -2.24
C PHE A 65 -9.17 -10.67 -0.71
N ARG A 66 -8.97 -9.61 0.09
CA ARG A 66 -9.11 -9.60 1.57
C ARG A 66 -10.43 -8.99 2.03
N GLY A 67 -11.35 -8.70 1.10
CA GLY A 67 -12.65 -8.13 1.39
C GLY A 67 -12.73 -6.61 1.37
N ALA A 68 -11.68 -5.90 0.92
CA ALA A 68 -11.75 -4.46 0.70
C ALA A 68 -12.81 -4.13 -0.35
N ASN A 69 -13.53 -3.03 -0.13
CA ASN A 69 -14.58 -2.55 -1.01
C ASN A 69 -14.27 -1.14 -1.49
N ILE A 70 -13.78 -1.02 -2.71
CA ILE A 70 -13.47 0.28 -3.33
C ILE A 70 -14.68 1.23 -3.39
N GLY A 71 -15.90 0.68 -3.41
CA GLY A 71 -17.13 1.46 -3.35
C GLY A 71 -17.23 2.36 -2.12
N ASN A 72 -16.55 2.03 -1.03
CA ASN A 72 -16.52 2.86 0.18
C ASN A 72 -15.86 4.22 -0.08
N ILE A 73 -14.76 4.27 -0.82
CA ILE A 73 -14.06 5.53 -1.13
C ILE A 73 -14.71 6.23 -2.34
N LEU A 74 -15.07 5.49 -3.38
CA LEU A 74 -15.69 6.08 -4.57
C LEU A 74 -17.08 6.67 -4.27
N GLY A 75 -17.85 6.00 -3.39
CA GLY A 75 -19.19 6.41 -2.98
C GLY A 75 -19.24 7.29 -1.73
N PHE A 76 -18.11 7.76 -1.21
CA PHE A 76 -18.05 8.50 0.06
C PHE A 76 -18.94 9.74 0.07
N GLU A 77 -18.94 10.53 -1.00
CA GLU A 77 -19.75 11.75 -1.13
C GLU A 77 -21.26 11.46 -1.21
N HIS A 78 -21.67 10.25 -1.59
CA HIS A 78 -23.09 9.86 -1.54
C HIS A 78 -23.57 9.60 -0.11
N VAL A 79 -22.67 9.13 0.76
CA VAL A 79 -22.98 8.85 2.17
C VAL A 79 -22.80 10.10 3.04
N PHE A 80 -21.86 10.96 2.69
CA PHE A 80 -21.54 12.21 3.35
C PHE A 80 -21.60 13.37 2.34
N PRO A 81 -22.80 13.87 2.01
CA PRO A 81 -22.98 14.88 0.95
C PRO A 81 -22.25 16.20 1.19
N ASP A 82 -22.05 16.56 2.45
CA ASP A 82 -21.35 17.79 2.84
C ASP A 82 -19.84 17.64 2.90
N ALA A 83 -19.32 16.47 2.51
CA ALA A 83 -17.88 16.20 2.54
C ALA A 83 -17.12 17.09 1.56
N ARG A 84 -16.06 17.72 2.04
CA ARG A 84 -15.12 18.46 1.18
C ARG A 84 -14.05 17.51 0.67
N VAL A 85 -13.99 17.31 -0.64
CA VAL A 85 -12.94 16.51 -1.28
C VAL A 85 -11.75 17.37 -1.62
N ILE A 86 -10.56 16.97 -1.16
CA ILE A 86 -9.28 17.60 -1.47
C ILE A 86 -8.43 16.58 -2.18
N ARG A 87 -7.92 16.92 -3.38
CA ARG A 87 -7.04 16.06 -4.18
C ARG A 87 -5.59 16.46 -3.94
N LEU A 88 -4.77 15.48 -3.57
CA LEU A 88 -3.33 15.65 -3.40
C LEU A 88 -2.63 15.05 -4.62
N GLU A 89 -2.45 15.85 -5.66
CA GLU A 89 -1.89 15.39 -6.95
C GLU A 89 -0.38 15.59 -7.04
N GLN A 90 0.19 16.48 -6.22
CA GLN A 90 1.63 16.67 -6.17
C GLN A 90 2.31 15.53 -5.41
N ASN A 91 3.25 14.88 -6.06
CA ASN A 91 4.07 13.82 -5.49
C ASN A 91 5.46 14.34 -5.16
N TYR A 92 5.90 14.11 -3.93
CA TYR A 92 7.20 14.56 -3.40
C TYR A 92 8.23 13.42 -3.30
N ARG A 93 7.82 12.18 -3.57
CA ARG A 93 8.64 10.99 -3.41
C ARG A 93 9.43 10.64 -4.65
N SER A 94 8.77 10.64 -5.79
CA SER A 94 9.27 10.03 -7.02
C SER A 94 9.74 11.04 -8.04
N THR A 95 10.66 10.62 -8.91
CA THR A 95 11.08 11.38 -10.08
C THR A 95 9.99 11.36 -11.17
N ARG A 96 10.11 12.26 -12.14
CA ARG A 96 9.11 12.44 -13.20
C ARG A 96 8.93 11.19 -14.06
N ASN A 97 10.02 10.50 -14.41
CA ASN A 97 9.95 9.27 -15.21
C ASN A 97 9.18 8.14 -14.50
N ILE A 98 9.32 8.02 -13.17
CA ILE A 98 8.56 7.03 -12.39
C ILE A 98 7.07 7.37 -12.40
N LEU A 99 6.71 8.64 -12.18
CA LEU A 99 5.31 9.07 -12.18
C LEU A 99 4.66 8.93 -13.55
N ASN A 100 5.38 9.24 -14.62
CA ASN A 100 4.88 9.07 -15.99
C ASN A 100 4.55 7.59 -16.26
N ALA A 101 5.42 6.67 -15.86
CA ALA A 101 5.17 5.24 -15.99
C ALA A 101 3.96 4.80 -15.15
N ALA A 102 3.86 5.26 -13.89
CA ALA A 102 2.73 4.95 -13.02
C ALA A 102 1.40 5.49 -13.57
N ASN A 103 1.37 6.74 -14.04
CA ASN A 103 0.18 7.34 -14.66
C ASN A 103 -0.27 6.57 -15.91
N GLN A 104 0.67 6.07 -16.74
CA GLN A 104 0.34 5.24 -17.90
C GLN A 104 -0.24 3.90 -17.52
N VAL A 105 0.29 3.24 -16.49
CA VAL A 105 -0.24 1.96 -16.00
C VAL A 105 -1.65 2.13 -15.47
N ILE A 106 -1.87 3.13 -14.60
CA ILE A 106 -3.16 3.32 -13.96
C ILE A 106 -4.25 3.86 -14.89
N ALA A 107 -3.87 4.47 -16.02
CA ALA A 107 -4.83 4.93 -17.04
C ALA A 107 -5.67 3.78 -17.65
N ASN A 108 -5.23 2.52 -17.52
CA ASN A 108 -6.01 1.35 -17.92
C ASN A 108 -7.19 1.05 -17.00
N ASN A 109 -7.23 1.60 -15.79
CA ASN A 109 -8.35 1.46 -14.87
C ASN A 109 -9.45 2.46 -15.24
N THR A 110 -10.68 1.95 -15.43
CA THR A 110 -11.85 2.77 -15.78
C THR A 110 -12.66 3.20 -14.56
N GLU A 111 -12.67 2.39 -13.50
CA GLU A 111 -13.40 2.64 -12.25
C GLU A 111 -12.51 3.41 -11.25
N ARG A 112 -12.31 4.72 -11.48
CA ARG A 112 -11.47 5.56 -10.64
C ARG A 112 -11.89 7.03 -10.65
N LYS A 113 -11.55 7.77 -9.60
CA LYS A 113 -11.61 9.24 -9.62
C LYS A 113 -10.39 9.76 -10.39
N ALA A 114 -10.61 10.27 -11.59
CA ALA A 114 -9.51 10.73 -12.46
C ALA A 114 -8.62 11.75 -11.75
N LYS A 115 -7.33 11.44 -11.68
CA LYS A 115 -6.25 12.30 -11.19
C LYS A 115 -4.98 12.01 -11.97
N THR A 116 -4.06 12.95 -12.01
CA THR A 116 -2.74 12.80 -12.63
C THR A 116 -1.70 13.26 -11.63
N LEU A 117 -0.87 12.34 -11.17
CA LEU A 117 0.23 12.68 -10.28
C LEU A 117 1.31 13.43 -11.03
N TRP A 118 1.79 14.52 -10.45
CA TRP A 118 2.87 15.35 -10.97
C TRP A 118 3.91 15.64 -9.88
N THR A 119 5.12 16.07 -10.28
CA THR A 119 6.20 16.39 -9.33
C THR A 119 7.07 17.53 -9.86
N GLU A 120 7.66 18.27 -8.95
CA GLU A 120 8.74 19.22 -9.19
C GLU A 120 10.13 18.57 -9.13
N ASN A 121 10.20 17.30 -8.71
CA ASN A 121 11.45 16.57 -8.71
C ASN A 121 12.02 16.45 -10.12
N GLU A 122 13.31 16.15 -10.18
CA GLU A 122 14.04 15.93 -11.43
C GLU A 122 13.41 14.84 -12.32
N GLU A 123 13.83 14.78 -13.56
CA GLU A 123 13.37 13.75 -14.51
C GLU A 123 13.71 12.35 -14.02
N GLY A 124 14.91 12.18 -13.47
CA GLY A 124 15.42 10.92 -12.97
C GLY A 124 15.77 9.90 -14.05
N SER A 125 16.21 8.73 -13.63
CA SER A 125 16.52 7.63 -14.55
C SER A 125 15.24 7.05 -15.15
N LYS A 126 15.34 6.51 -16.35
CA LYS A 126 14.24 5.80 -17.00
C LYS A 126 13.92 4.50 -16.26
N VAL A 127 12.65 4.11 -16.30
CA VAL A 127 12.22 2.79 -15.84
C VAL A 127 12.75 1.74 -16.82
N HIS A 128 13.40 0.72 -16.29
CA HIS A 128 13.96 -0.38 -17.08
C HIS A 128 13.07 -1.60 -16.98
N PHE A 129 12.73 -2.18 -18.11
CA PHE A 129 12.07 -3.48 -18.21
C PHE A 129 13.06 -4.52 -18.71
N ARG A 130 13.06 -5.70 -18.07
CA ARG A 130 13.88 -6.83 -18.50
C ARG A 130 13.15 -8.13 -18.27
N GLN A 131 13.28 -9.06 -19.21
CA GLN A 131 12.73 -10.40 -19.13
C GLN A 131 13.89 -11.41 -19.00
N PHE A 132 13.70 -12.42 -18.18
CA PHE A 132 14.66 -13.48 -17.92
C PHE A 132 14.06 -14.84 -18.26
N LEU A 133 14.91 -15.82 -18.55
CA LEU A 133 14.47 -17.19 -18.85
C LEU A 133 14.01 -17.94 -17.60
N ASN A 134 14.58 -17.57 -16.45
CA ASN A 134 14.25 -18.20 -15.16
C ASN A 134 14.53 -17.25 -13.99
N ALA A 135 14.03 -17.62 -12.81
CA ALA A 135 14.16 -16.83 -11.60
C ALA A 135 15.61 -16.71 -11.07
N TYR A 136 16.50 -17.65 -11.41
CA TYR A 136 17.91 -17.58 -11.01
C TYR A 136 18.65 -16.49 -11.76
N GLU A 137 18.43 -16.37 -13.06
CA GLU A 137 18.98 -15.29 -13.88
C GLU A 137 18.48 -13.92 -13.44
N GLU A 138 17.17 -13.83 -13.11
CA GLU A 138 16.56 -12.62 -12.56
C GLU A 138 17.26 -12.19 -11.26
N ALA A 139 17.36 -13.09 -10.29
CA ALA A 139 17.97 -12.79 -9.00
C ALA A 139 19.47 -12.46 -9.11
N GLU A 140 20.21 -13.14 -10.00
CA GLU A 140 21.60 -12.85 -10.25
C GLU A 140 21.81 -11.46 -10.88
N TYR A 141 20.98 -11.13 -11.85
CA TYR A 141 21.00 -9.80 -12.45
C TYR A 141 20.71 -8.71 -11.43
N VAL A 142 19.64 -8.87 -10.61
CA VAL A 142 19.28 -7.90 -9.58
C VAL A 142 20.39 -7.73 -8.54
N ALA A 143 20.97 -8.82 -8.05
CA ALA A 143 22.10 -8.77 -7.13
C ALA A 143 23.31 -8.05 -7.75
N GLY A 144 23.59 -8.33 -9.03
CA GLY A 144 24.64 -7.66 -9.79
C GLY A 144 24.41 -6.15 -9.93
N GLU A 145 23.21 -5.72 -10.24
CA GLU A 145 22.88 -4.29 -10.37
C GLU A 145 22.98 -3.56 -9.02
N ILE A 146 22.46 -4.14 -7.94
CA ILE A 146 22.60 -3.57 -6.58
C ILE A 146 24.09 -3.46 -6.20
N GLY A 147 24.89 -4.48 -6.51
CA GLY A 147 26.33 -4.44 -6.29
C GLY A 147 27.04 -3.35 -7.11
N LYS A 148 26.62 -3.11 -8.36
CA LYS A 148 27.14 -2.03 -9.21
C LYS A 148 26.80 -0.65 -8.65
N LEU A 149 25.53 -0.44 -8.24
CA LEU A 149 25.11 0.82 -7.60
C LEU A 149 25.99 1.17 -6.40
N LYS A 150 26.25 0.18 -5.55
CA LYS A 150 27.10 0.37 -4.36
C LYS A 150 28.56 0.68 -4.74
N ARG A 151 29.16 -0.08 -5.67
CA ARG A 151 30.56 0.14 -6.11
C ARG A 151 30.76 1.50 -6.78
N ASN A 152 29.77 1.97 -7.52
CA ASN A 152 29.83 3.24 -8.22
C ASN A 152 29.47 4.45 -7.34
N GLY A 153 29.17 4.24 -6.04
CA GLY A 153 28.79 5.31 -5.13
C GLY A 153 27.42 5.93 -5.41
N LEU A 154 26.58 5.29 -6.22
CA LEU A 154 25.25 5.78 -6.62
C LEU A 154 24.14 5.46 -5.62
N GLY A 155 24.43 4.65 -4.59
CA GLY A 155 23.48 4.29 -3.54
C GLY A 155 24.06 3.32 -2.54
N ASN A 156 23.32 3.04 -1.50
CA ASN A 156 23.63 2.02 -0.49
C ASN A 156 22.65 0.86 -0.58
N TYR A 157 22.99 -0.28 -0.02
CA TYR A 157 22.09 -1.45 0.01
C TYR A 157 20.73 -1.13 0.64
N ARG A 158 20.70 -0.29 1.68
CA ARG A 158 19.46 0.15 2.35
C ARG A 158 18.54 1.00 1.48
N ASP A 159 19.05 1.56 0.40
CA ASP A 159 18.32 2.44 -0.52
C ASP A 159 17.62 1.60 -1.62
N CYS A 160 17.85 0.28 -1.63
CA CYS A 160 17.26 -0.65 -2.59
C CYS A 160 16.14 -1.47 -1.95
N ALA A 161 15.05 -1.68 -2.68
CA ALA A 161 13.98 -2.59 -2.29
C ALA A 161 13.62 -3.52 -3.45
N ILE A 162 13.32 -4.78 -3.14
CA ILE A 162 12.80 -5.76 -4.10
C ILE A 162 11.38 -6.10 -3.68
N LEU A 163 10.46 -5.91 -4.60
CA LEU A 163 9.06 -6.25 -4.43
C LEU A 163 8.74 -7.49 -5.26
N TYR A 164 8.07 -8.46 -4.67
CA TYR A 164 7.67 -9.70 -5.33
C TYR A 164 6.22 -10.06 -4.97
N ARG A 165 5.59 -10.89 -5.78
CA ARG A 165 4.17 -11.23 -5.63
C ARG A 165 3.92 -12.21 -4.49
N THR A 166 4.81 -13.18 -4.30
CA THR A 166 4.66 -14.25 -3.30
C THR A 166 5.94 -14.44 -2.49
N ASN A 167 5.79 -14.79 -1.21
CA ASN A 167 6.92 -15.02 -0.32
C ASN A 167 7.88 -16.13 -0.79
N ALA A 168 7.40 -17.07 -1.61
CA ALA A 168 8.25 -18.13 -2.16
C ALA A 168 9.35 -17.59 -3.08
N GLN A 169 9.12 -16.44 -3.72
CA GLN A 169 10.11 -15.82 -4.62
C GLN A 169 11.33 -15.26 -3.86
N SER A 170 11.19 -14.92 -2.56
CA SER A 170 12.31 -14.36 -1.78
C SER A 170 13.53 -15.31 -1.68
N ARG A 171 13.28 -16.62 -1.66
CA ARG A 171 14.33 -17.61 -1.44
C ARG A 171 15.50 -17.49 -2.41
N ILE A 172 15.21 -17.35 -3.69
CA ILE A 172 16.26 -17.27 -4.73
C ILE A 172 17.07 -15.98 -4.59
N PHE A 173 16.40 -14.86 -4.25
CA PHE A 173 17.08 -13.60 -3.93
C PHE A 173 17.96 -13.73 -2.69
N GLU A 174 17.49 -14.40 -1.63
CA GLU A 174 18.27 -14.65 -0.42
C GLU A 174 19.56 -15.44 -0.74
N GLU A 175 19.44 -16.53 -1.53
CA GLU A 175 20.58 -17.35 -1.96
C GLU A 175 21.63 -16.50 -2.71
N LYS A 176 21.18 -15.68 -3.67
CA LYS A 176 22.09 -14.82 -4.45
C LYS A 176 22.71 -13.69 -3.62
N PHE A 177 21.98 -13.13 -2.66
CA PHE A 177 22.49 -12.09 -1.77
C PHE A 177 23.53 -12.62 -0.79
N ILE A 178 23.32 -13.82 -0.23
CA ILE A 178 24.32 -14.49 0.61
C ILE A 178 25.58 -14.74 -0.19
N ALA A 179 25.47 -15.31 -1.41
CA ALA A 179 26.62 -15.59 -2.27
C ALA A 179 27.39 -14.31 -2.66
N ALA A 180 26.70 -13.19 -2.82
CA ALA A 180 27.29 -11.90 -3.19
C ALA A 180 27.69 -11.02 -1.98
N ASN A 181 27.54 -11.50 -0.75
CA ASN A 181 27.75 -10.75 0.50
C ASN A 181 26.94 -9.43 0.54
N ILE A 182 25.72 -9.44 0.02
CA ILE A 182 24.80 -8.31 0.07
C ILE A 182 23.92 -8.44 1.32
N PRO A 183 23.98 -7.52 2.29
CA PRO A 183 23.10 -7.54 3.45
C PRO A 183 21.66 -7.26 3.03
N TYR A 184 20.72 -8.02 3.56
CA TYR A 184 19.30 -7.87 3.27
C TYR A 184 18.42 -8.06 4.50
N LYS A 185 17.17 -7.59 4.41
CA LYS A 185 16.12 -7.81 5.40
C LYS A 185 14.84 -8.22 4.71
N LEU A 186 14.22 -9.32 5.14
CA LEU A 186 12.88 -9.69 4.72
C LEU A 186 11.83 -8.91 5.53
N VAL A 187 10.85 -8.38 4.84
CA VAL A 187 9.72 -7.68 5.45
C VAL A 187 8.46 -8.52 5.20
N GLY A 188 7.73 -8.84 6.28
CA GLY A 188 6.50 -9.63 6.20
C GLY A 188 6.67 -11.14 5.99
N GLY A 189 7.90 -11.65 6.05
CA GLY A 189 8.21 -13.07 5.92
C GLY A 189 9.19 -13.53 7.02
N VAL A 190 9.31 -14.84 7.17
CA VAL A 190 10.37 -15.46 7.97
C VAL A 190 11.50 -15.84 7.02
N ASN A 191 12.72 -15.37 7.30
CA ASN A 191 13.92 -15.76 6.56
C ASN A 191 13.94 -17.28 6.42
N PHE A 192 14.10 -17.76 5.19
CA PHE A 192 14.08 -19.19 4.87
C PHE A 192 15.08 -19.97 5.74
N TYR A 193 16.31 -19.46 5.85
CA TYR A 193 17.38 -20.08 6.64
C TYR A 193 17.23 -19.94 8.16
N ALA A 194 16.29 -19.13 8.63
CA ALA A 194 15.95 -18.98 10.05
C ALA A 194 14.80 -19.89 10.50
N ARG A 195 14.18 -20.63 9.57
CA ARG A 195 13.10 -21.56 9.89
C ARG A 195 13.66 -22.75 10.66
N LYS A 196 12.91 -23.20 11.67
CA LYS A 196 13.29 -24.32 12.52
C LYS A 196 13.60 -25.59 11.72
N GLU A 197 12.78 -25.86 10.69
CA GLU A 197 12.84 -27.02 9.82
C GLU A 197 14.11 -27.06 8.92
N ILE A 198 14.87 -25.97 8.90
CA ILE A 198 16.07 -25.82 8.03
C ILE A 198 17.34 -25.66 8.86
N LYS A 199 17.20 -25.35 10.16
CA LYS A 199 18.32 -25.22 11.09
C LYS A 199 18.82 -26.55 11.67
N ASP A 200 18.00 -27.60 11.58
CA ASP A 200 18.33 -28.96 11.99
C ASP A 200 19.04 -29.71 10.83
#